data_a2d5716092d3f1bb1291160b34f44dbf
#
_entry.id   a2d5716092d3f1bb1291160b34f44dbf
#
_cell.length_a   1.000
_cell.length_b   1.000
_cell.length_c   1.000
_cell.angle_alpha   90.00
_cell.angle_beta   90.00
_cell.angle_gamma   90.00
#
_symmetry.space_group_name_H-M   'P 1'
#
loop_
_entity.id
_entity.type
_entity.pdbx_description
1 polymer ?
#
loop_
_entity_poly.entity_id
_entity_poly.type
_entity_poly.pdbx_seq_one_letter_code
_entity_poly.pdbx_strand_id
1 'polypeptide(L)'
;NKIIAPSILSADFARLGEEVKSVLDAGADWIHFDVMDNHYVPNLTIGPMVCNSLRDFGIKDFIDVHLMVKPVDDLVKMFADAGADLISFHPNATKDVSETIKKIKDLGCQAGIAINPAEEVVVAEQYLEDIDLVLLMSVNPGFGGQKFIDSVLEKISYIRNLIDKSSNQVRLEVDGGINPENINIVSEAGADTFVLGSAIFNTDDYSNTISALRSNIS
;
A
#
# COMPACT_ATOMS: atom_id res chain seq x y z
N ASN A 1 -2.16 -12.26 -10.92
CA ASN A 1 -0.94 -12.48 -10.16
C ASN A 1 -1.05 -11.75 -8.82
N LYS A 2 -0.79 -12.44 -7.70
CA LYS A 2 -0.85 -11.85 -6.35
C LYS A 2 0.48 -11.18 -6.01
N ILE A 3 0.44 -10.03 -5.34
CA ILE A 3 1.57 -9.15 -5.03
C ILE A 3 1.89 -9.19 -3.54
N ILE A 4 3.16 -9.36 -3.19
CA ILE A 4 3.71 -9.16 -1.84
C ILE A 4 4.47 -7.84 -1.85
N ALA A 5 4.03 -6.88 -1.02
CA ALA A 5 4.58 -5.53 -0.93
C ALA A 5 5.10 -5.25 0.50
N PRO A 6 6.40 -5.49 0.78
CA PRO A 6 6.97 -5.14 2.08
C PRO A 6 6.86 -3.64 2.37
N SER A 7 6.27 -3.28 3.53
CA SER A 7 6.26 -1.89 4.01
C SER A 7 7.58 -1.54 4.68
N ILE A 8 8.28 -0.56 4.13
CA ILE A 8 9.57 -0.09 4.66
C ILE A 8 9.44 0.62 6.01
N LEU A 9 8.25 0.88 6.49
CA LEU A 9 8.03 1.42 7.84
C LEU A 9 8.68 0.56 8.93
N SER A 10 8.82 -0.76 8.67
CA SER A 10 9.44 -1.72 9.59
C SER A 10 10.90 -2.03 9.27
N ALA A 11 11.50 -1.43 8.25
CA ALA A 11 12.88 -1.66 7.85
C ALA A 11 13.88 -0.92 8.75
N ASP A 12 15.14 -1.32 8.73
CA ASP A 12 16.25 -0.56 9.31
C ASP A 12 16.58 0.65 8.42
N PHE A 13 16.14 1.83 8.82
CA PHE A 13 16.35 3.08 8.07
C PHE A 13 17.83 3.48 7.95
N ALA A 14 18.71 3.02 8.85
CA ALA A 14 20.14 3.26 8.74
C ALA A 14 20.79 2.50 7.53
N ARG A 15 20.09 1.48 7.00
CA ARG A 15 20.52 0.67 5.86
C ARG A 15 19.41 0.42 4.86
N LEU A 16 18.52 1.39 4.69
CA LEU A 16 17.26 1.22 3.96
C LEU A 16 17.44 0.68 2.53
N GLY A 17 18.42 1.17 1.78
CA GLY A 17 18.70 0.66 0.43
C GLY A 17 19.07 -0.82 0.39
N GLU A 18 19.85 -1.28 1.37
CA GLU A 18 20.23 -2.70 1.50
C GLU A 18 19.03 -3.56 1.92
N GLU A 19 18.20 -3.07 2.85
CA GLU A 19 16.98 -3.73 3.30
C GLU A 19 15.99 -3.92 2.15
N VAL A 20 15.73 -2.85 1.39
CA VAL A 20 14.84 -2.88 0.22
C VAL A 20 15.36 -3.86 -0.83
N LYS A 21 16.65 -3.78 -1.15
CA LYS A 21 17.25 -4.72 -2.11
C LYS A 21 17.13 -6.16 -1.62
N SER A 22 17.34 -6.42 -0.34
CA SER A 22 17.29 -7.77 0.24
C SER A 22 15.90 -8.39 0.15
N VAL A 23 14.83 -7.65 0.43
CA VAL A 23 13.46 -8.18 0.32
C VAL A 23 13.03 -8.38 -1.14
N LEU A 24 13.48 -7.53 -2.07
CA LEU A 24 13.25 -7.71 -3.50
C LEU A 24 14.00 -8.93 -4.05
N ASP A 25 15.27 -9.09 -3.71
CA ASP A 25 16.07 -10.28 -4.07
C ASP A 25 15.46 -11.57 -3.47
N ALA A 26 14.77 -11.48 -2.35
CA ALA A 26 14.06 -12.57 -1.69
C ALA A 26 12.69 -12.91 -2.34
N GLY A 27 12.26 -12.16 -3.34
CA GLY A 27 11.05 -12.44 -4.13
C GLY A 27 9.81 -11.59 -3.79
N ALA A 28 9.99 -10.44 -3.11
CA ALA A 28 8.96 -9.43 -3.04
C ALA A 28 8.70 -8.81 -4.42
N ASP A 29 7.48 -8.37 -4.67
CA ASP A 29 7.09 -7.84 -5.98
C ASP A 29 7.17 -6.31 -6.03
N TRP A 30 6.77 -5.65 -4.95
CA TRP A 30 6.71 -4.19 -4.80
C TRP A 30 7.36 -3.75 -3.50
N ILE A 31 7.56 -2.45 -3.35
CA ILE A 31 7.91 -1.81 -2.08
C ILE A 31 6.81 -0.84 -1.71
N HIS A 32 6.32 -0.94 -0.47
CA HIS A 32 5.27 -0.08 0.05
C HIS A 32 5.83 1.01 0.97
N PHE A 33 5.41 2.26 0.72
CA PHE A 33 5.80 3.46 1.46
C PHE A 33 4.65 3.99 2.28
N ASP A 34 4.71 3.87 3.60
CA ASP A 34 3.76 4.48 4.54
C ASP A 34 4.19 5.91 4.89
N VAL A 35 3.61 6.90 4.22
CA VAL A 35 3.92 8.33 4.41
C VAL A 35 2.93 8.96 5.37
N MET A 36 3.43 9.48 6.48
CA MET A 36 2.65 10.09 7.56
C MET A 36 3.20 11.48 7.90
N ASP A 37 2.32 12.45 8.16
CA ASP A 37 2.65 13.86 8.35
C ASP A 37 2.48 14.38 9.80
N ASN A 38 2.13 13.50 10.75
CA ASN A 38 1.74 13.86 12.11
C ASN A 38 0.58 14.85 12.18
N HIS A 39 -0.25 14.87 11.14
CA HIS A 39 -1.47 15.69 11.07
C HIS A 39 -2.68 14.83 10.71
N TYR A 40 -2.62 14.08 9.61
CA TYR A 40 -3.67 13.12 9.24
C TYR A 40 -3.70 11.93 10.21
N VAL A 41 -2.54 11.43 10.61
CA VAL A 41 -2.33 10.38 11.62
C VAL A 41 -1.33 10.85 12.67
N PRO A 42 -1.36 10.30 13.93
CA PRO A 42 -0.51 10.75 15.02
C PRO A 42 0.93 10.16 14.94
N ASN A 43 1.54 10.19 13.77
CA ASN A 43 2.92 9.75 13.53
C ASN A 43 3.53 10.53 12.36
N LEU A 44 4.85 10.64 12.34
CA LEU A 44 5.64 11.23 11.27
C LEU A 44 6.63 10.19 10.75
N THR A 45 6.67 9.95 9.45
CA THR A 45 7.55 8.91 8.89
C THR A 45 8.57 9.48 7.92
N ILE A 46 8.30 9.47 6.63
CA ILE A 46 9.27 9.72 5.56
C ILE A 46 8.71 10.71 4.55
N GLY A 47 9.61 11.34 3.81
CA GLY A 47 9.28 12.25 2.73
C GLY A 47 9.78 11.78 1.36
N PRO A 48 9.52 12.56 0.29
CA PRO A 48 9.87 12.21 -1.09
C PRO A 48 11.37 11.98 -1.29
N MET A 49 12.22 12.63 -0.49
CA MET A 49 13.67 12.45 -0.54
C MET A 49 14.10 10.99 -0.30
N VAL A 50 13.35 10.23 0.50
CA VAL A 50 13.65 8.82 0.74
C VAL A 50 13.36 7.98 -0.50
N CYS A 51 12.25 8.24 -1.19
CA CYS A 51 11.90 7.60 -2.46
C CYS A 51 12.97 7.89 -3.52
N ASN A 52 13.35 9.14 -3.69
CA ASN A 52 14.43 9.54 -4.60
C ASN A 52 15.76 8.85 -4.26
N SER A 53 16.13 8.78 -2.96
CA SER A 53 17.35 8.11 -2.53
C SER A 53 17.37 6.62 -2.86
N LEU A 54 16.24 5.93 -2.79
CA LEU A 54 16.14 4.54 -3.21
C LEU A 54 16.29 4.39 -4.73
N ARG A 55 15.72 5.31 -5.52
CA ARG A 55 15.95 5.34 -6.98
C ARG A 55 17.42 5.57 -7.32
N ASP A 56 18.08 6.52 -6.64
CA ASP A 56 19.51 6.78 -6.81
C ASP A 56 20.39 5.60 -6.36
N PHE A 57 19.96 4.86 -5.34
CA PHE A 57 20.60 3.62 -4.90
C PHE A 57 20.52 2.48 -5.95
N GLY A 58 19.59 2.59 -6.91
CA GLY A 58 19.44 1.66 -8.02
C GLY A 58 18.20 0.77 -7.95
N ILE A 59 17.27 1.02 -7.03
CA ILE A 59 15.98 0.32 -6.98
C ILE A 59 15.15 0.74 -8.20
N LYS A 60 14.82 -0.23 -9.06
CA LYS A 60 14.00 -0.05 -10.26
C LYS A 60 12.60 -0.66 -10.13
N ASP A 61 12.43 -1.46 -9.10
CA ASP A 61 11.20 -2.18 -8.80
C ASP A 61 10.07 -1.22 -8.45
N PHE A 62 8.84 -1.72 -8.48
CA PHE A 62 7.64 -0.92 -8.31
C PHE A 62 7.55 -0.33 -6.89
N ILE A 63 7.40 0.99 -6.80
CA ILE A 63 7.21 1.73 -5.55
C ILE A 63 5.77 2.20 -5.46
N ASP A 64 5.07 1.64 -4.50
CA ASP A 64 3.72 1.97 -4.10
C ASP A 64 3.75 2.92 -2.90
N VAL A 65 3.20 4.11 -3.05
CA VAL A 65 3.21 5.18 -2.03
C VAL A 65 1.83 5.39 -1.46
N HIS A 66 1.66 5.10 -0.18
CA HIS A 66 0.44 5.35 0.58
C HIS A 66 0.55 6.67 1.35
N LEU A 67 -0.23 7.68 0.96
CA LEU A 67 -0.21 9.00 1.56
C LEU A 67 -1.25 9.14 2.69
N MET A 68 -0.82 9.02 3.93
CA MET A 68 -1.58 9.35 5.13
C MET A 68 -1.25 10.77 5.58
N VAL A 69 -1.61 11.73 4.74
CA VAL A 69 -1.25 13.16 4.88
C VAL A 69 -2.41 14.06 4.51
N LYS A 70 -2.48 15.26 5.09
CA LYS A 70 -3.54 16.23 4.80
C LYS A 70 -3.03 17.66 4.91
N PRO A 71 -3.20 18.52 3.86
CA PRO A 71 -3.74 18.19 2.53
C PRO A 71 -2.78 17.33 1.70
N VAL A 72 -3.30 16.50 0.78
CA VAL A 72 -2.51 15.54 0.02
C VAL A 72 -1.92 16.10 -1.28
N ASP A 73 -2.58 17.10 -1.87
CA ASP A 73 -2.38 17.49 -3.27
C ASP A 73 -0.94 17.92 -3.64
N ASP A 74 -0.25 18.61 -2.74
CA ASP A 74 1.15 19.03 -2.98
C ASP A 74 2.11 17.85 -2.92
N LEU A 75 1.86 16.88 -2.02
CA LEU A 75 2.71 15.70 -1.85
C LEU A 75 2.57 14.71 -3.01
N VAL A 76 1.41 14.64 -3.67
CA VAL A 76 1.21 13.85 -4.89
C VAL A 76 2.31 14.18 -5.93
N LYS A 77 2.49 15.47 -6.23
CA LYS A 77 3.52 15.87 -7.21
C LYS A 77 4.93 15.54 -6.72
N MET A 78 5.22 15.78 -5.45
CA MET A 78 6.56 15.57 -4.90
C MET A 78 6.96 14.09 -4.93
N PHE A 79 6.03 13.17 -4.65
CA PHE A 79 6.30 11.73 -4.71
C PHE A 79 6.35 11.21 -6.15
N ALA A 80 5.53 11.72 -7.06
CA ALA A 80 5.62 11.38 -8.48
C ALA A 80 6.99 11.79 -9.06
N ASP A 81 7.44 13.02 -8.77
CA ASP A 81 8.77 13.51 -9.18
C ASP A 81 9.92 12.69 -8.56
N ALA A 82 9.71 12.15 -7.36
CA ALA A 82 10.69 11.31 -6.66
C ALA A 82 10.74 9.86 -7.19
N GLY A 83 9.82 9.47 -8.09
CA GLY A 83 9.83 8.17 -8.75
C GLY A 83 8.86 7.14 -8.18
N ALA A 84 7.76 7.56 -7.55
CA ALA A 84 6.65 6.67 -7.23
C ALA A 84 6.01 6.11 -8.51
N ASP A 85 5.61 4.84 -8.51
CA ASP A 85 4.87 4.22 -9.63
C ASP A 85 3.36 4.25 -9.37
N LEU A 86 2.95 4.15 -8.11
CA LEU A 86 1.57 4.25 -7.67
C LEU A 86 1.49 5.18 -6.46
N ILE A 87 0.41 5.97 -6.40
CA ILE A 87 0.11 6.83 -5.26
C ILE A 87 -1.33 6.58 -4.83
N SER A 88 -1.51 6.10 -3.60
CA SER A 88 -2.80 5.97 -2.95
C SER A 88 -2.99 7.06 -1.90
N PHE A 89 -4.20 7.55 -1.77
CA PHE A 89 -4.56 8.61 -0.83
C PHE A 89 -5.94 8.39 -0.22
N HIS A 90 -6.18 9.01 0.94
CA HIS A 90 -7.48 8.97 1.61
C HIS A 90 -8.41 10.05 1.04
N PRO A 91 -9.65 9.73 0.63
CA PRO A 91 -10.58 10.69 0.04
C PRO A 91 -10.86 11.93 0.89
N ASN A 92 -10.84 11.77 2.22
CA ASN A 92 -11.04 12.88 3.16
C ASN A 92 -9.80 13.79 3.36
N ALA A 93 -8.69 13.48 2.70
CA ALA A 93 -7.45 14.26 2.73
C ALA A 93 -7.35 15.31 1.61
N THR A 94 -8.28 15.30 0.66
CA THR A 94 -8.39 16.27 -0.43
C THR A 94 -9.75 16.97 -0.43
N LYS A 95 -9.88 18.05 -1.19
CA LYS A 95 -11.14 18.76 -1.42
C LYS A 95 -11.91 18.20 -2.63
N ASP A 96 -11.20 17.61 -3.58
CA ASP A 96 -11.74 17.04 -4.82
C ASP A 96 -11.01 15.77 -5.18
N VAL A 97 -11.66 14.63 -4.96
CA VAL A 97 -11.09 13.30 -5.18
C VAL A 97 -10.80 13.07 -6.66
N SER A 98 -11.71 13.47 -7.55
CA SER A 98 -11.54 13.29 -9.00
C SER A 98 -10.37 14.09 -9.54
N GLU A 99 -10.19 15.33 -9.06
CA GLU A 99 -9.05 16.17 -9.44
C GLU A 99 -7.73 15.56 -8.94
N THR A 100 -7.69 15.01 -7.72
CA THR A 100 -6.49 14.35 -7.17
C THR A 100 -6.14 13.09 -7.98
N ILE A 101 -7.13 12.24 -8.31
CA ILE A 101 -6.94 11.06 -9.18
C ILE A 101 -6.36 11.49 -10.52
N LYS A 102 -6.98 12.48 -11.16
CA LYS A 102 -6.51 13.01 -12.45
C LYS A 102 -5.07 13.52 -12.37
N LYS A 103 -4.74 14.28 -11.32
CA LYS A 103 -3.39 14.81 -11.09
C LYS A 103 -2.35 13.70 -10.96
N ILE A 104 -2.65 12.61 -10.22
CA ILE A 104 -1.75 11.47 -10.10
C ILE A 104 -1.49 10.85 -11.48
N LYS A 105 -2.56 10.61 -12.26
CA LYS A 105 -2.45 10.02 -13.60
C LYS A 105 -1.74 10.92 -14.61
N ASP A 106 -1.98 12.22 -14.59
CA ASP A 106 -1.31 13.20 -15.44
C ASP A 106 0.22 13.27 -15.17
N LEU A 107 0.64 12.91 -13.95
CA LEU A 107 2.05 12.78 -13.55
C LEU A 107 2.68 11.43 -13.93
N GLY A 108 1.91 10.53 -14.55
CA GLY A 108 2.38 9.22 -15.00
C GLY A 108 2.35 8.10 -13.96
N CYS A 109 1.75 8.33 -12.80
CA CYS A 109 1.57 7.33 -11.75
C CYS A 109 0.21 6.63 -11.86
N GLN A 110 0.14 5.39 -11.36
CA GLN A 110 -1.13 4.75 -11.06
C GLN A 110 -1.79 5.42 -9.84
N ALA A 111 -3.12 5.50 -9.83
CA ALA A 111 -3.88 6.15 -8.77
C ALA A 111 -4.64 5.14 -7.90
N GLY A 112 -4.52 5.27 -6.60
CA GLY A 112 -5.24 4.46 -5.62
C GLY A 112 -6.05 5.26 -4.63
N ILE A 113 -7.14 4.68 -4.12
CA ILE A 113 -7.94 5.20 -3.02
C ILE A 113 -7.77 4.30 -1.79
N ALA A 114 -7.42 4.92 -0.66
CA ALA A 114 -7.28 4.25 0.63
C ALA A 114 -8.51 4.49 1.52
N ILE A 115 -8.99 3.43 2.16
CA ILE A 115 -10.20 3.44 3.00
C ILE A 115 -9.83 2.91 4.39
N ASN A 116 -10.15 3.69 5.42
CA ASN A 116 -9.93 3.29 6.81
C ASN A 116 -10.93 2.20 7.26
N PRO A 117 -10.61 1.40 8.30
CA PRO A 117 -11.49 0.31 8.75
C PRO A 117 -12.90 0.78 9.14
N ALA A 118 -13.04 1.99 9.69
CA ALA A 118 -14.32 2.56 10.11
C ALA A 118 -15.10 3.25 8.97
N GLU A 119 -14.47 3.48 7.81
CA GLU A 119 -15.10 4.20 6.68
C GLU A 119 -15.93 3.24 5.82
N GLU A 120 -16.96 3.79 5.19
CA GLU A 120 -17.79 3.05 4.25
C GLU A 120 -17.09 2.86 2.91
N VAL A 121 -17.18 1.67 2.34
CA VAL A 121 -16.52 1.32 1.08
C VAL A 121 -17.19 1.90 -0.17
N VAL A 122 -18.39 2.48 -0.03
CA VAL A 122 -19.12 3.12 -1.12
C VAL A 122 -18.35 4.24 -1.81
N VAL A 123 -17.41 4.87 -1.11
CA VAL A 123 -16.55 5.90 -1.71
C VAL A 123 -15.65 5.32 -2.81
N ALA A 124 -15.16 4.09 -2.67
CA ALA A 124 -14.37 3.44 -3.72
C ALA A 124 -15.23 3.10 -4.94
N GLU A 125 -16.48 2.68 -4.73
CA GLU A 125 -17.41 2.33 -5.81
C GLU A 125 -17.59 3.49 -6.82
N GLN A 126 -17.59 4.72 -6.33
CA GLN A 126 -17.76 5.92 -7.18
C GLN A 126 -16.60 6.14 -8.16
N TYR A 127 -15.41 5.62 -7.85
CA TYR A 127 -14.18 5.89 -8.60
C TYR A 127 -13.53 4.66 -9.23
N LEU A 128 -14.17 3.48 -9.16
CA LEU A 128 -13.58 2.22 -9.68
C LEU A 128 -13.16 2.30 -11.15
N GLU A 129 -13.87 3.06 -11.96
CA GLU A 129 -13.54 3.23 -13.38
C GLU A 129 -12.35 4.19 -13.61
N ASP A 130 -11.96 4.97 -12.59
CA ASP A 130 -10.94 6.00 -12.69
C ASP A 130 -9.63 5.64 -11.97
N ILE A 131 -9.63 4.62 -11.10
CA ILE A 131 -8.48 4.22 -10.27
C ILE A 131 -7.88 2.89 -10.70
N ASP A 132 -6.65 2.65 -10.26
CA ASP A 132 -5.89 1.43 -10.54
C ASP A 132 -5.80 0.52 -9.30
N LEU A 133 -6.11 1.05 -8.11
CA LEU A 133 -6.01 0.32 -6.85
C LEU A 133 -7.01 0.83 -5.80
N VAL A 134 -7.60 -0.10 -5.06
CA VAL A 134 -8.27 0.17 -3.78
C VAL A 134 -7.42 -0.42 -2.68
N LEU A 135 -6.99 0.43 -1.73
CA LEU A 135 -6.30 0.02 -0.51
C LEU A 135 -7.30 -0.02 0.66
N LEU A 136 -7.53 -1.18 1.23
CA LEU A 136 -8.29 -1.33 2.47
C LEU A 136 -7.34 -1.43 3.66
N MET A 137 -7.44 -0.48 4.57
CA MET A 137 -6.75 -0.55 5.85
C MET A 137 -7.41 -1.59 6.74
N SER A 138 -6.63 -2.53 7.24
CA SER A 138 -7.06 -3.56 8.19
C SER A 138 -6.56 -3.32 9.62
N VAL A 139 -6.01 -2.13 9.85
CA VAL A 139 -5.69 -1.54 11.15
C VAL A 139 -6.04 -0.06 11.11
N ASN A 140 -6.13 0.61 12.26
CA ASN A 140 -6.18 2.08 12.26
C ASN A 140 -4.80 2.62 11.86
N PRO A 141 -4.71 3.46 10.81
CA PRO A 141 -3.42 3.92 10.30
C PRO A 141 -2.66 4.76 11.33
N GLY A 142 -1.33 4.69 11.30
CA GLY A 142 -0.46 5.48 12.17
C GLY A 142 0.76 4.72 12.68
N PHE A 143 0.65 3.45 13.01
CA PHE A 143 1.76 2.65 13.58
C PHE A 143 1.77 1.25 13.01
N GLY A 144 2.98 0.70 12.81
CA GLY A 144 3.17 -0.69 12.43
C GLY A 144 2.92 -1.69 13.59
N GLY A 145 2.87 -2.98 13.28
CA GLY A 145 2.78 -4.06 14.26
C GLY A 145 1.42 -4.24 14.94
N GLN A 146 0.36 -3.62 14.44
CA GLN A 146 -1.00 -3.77 14.95
C GLN A 146 -1.62 -5.11 14.51
N LYS A 147 -2.64 -5.57 15.25
CA LYS A 147 -3.41 -6.76 14.88
C LYS A 147 -4.42 -6.46 13.79
N PHE A 148 -4.58 -7.40 12.88
CA PHE A 148 -5.60 -7.39 11.83
C PHE A 148 -7.01 -7.27 12.42
N ILE A 149 -7.84 -6.43 11.82
CA ILE A 149 -9.25 -6.23 12.19
C ILE A 149 -10.12 -7.15 11.34
N ASP A 150 -10.62 -8.24 11.91
CA ASP A 150 -11.34 -9.30 11.20
C ASP A 150 -12.58 -8.81 10.43
N SER A 151 -13.27 -7.77 10.93
CA SER A 151 -14.44 -7.21 10.25
C SER A 151 -14.13 -6.61 8.87
N VAL A 152 -12.86 -6.36 8.54
CA VAL A 152 -12.44 -5.89 7.22
C VAL A 152 -12.58 -6.99 6.15
N LEU A 153 -12.60 -8.27 6.51
CA LEU A 153 -12.78 -9.39 5.56
C LEU A 153 -14.07 -9.26 4.75
N GLU A 154 -15.16 -8.82 5.36
CA GLU A 154 -16.44 -8.56 4.66
C GLU A 154 -16.29 -7.42 3.63
N LYS A 155 -15.54 -6.38 3.98
CA LYS A 155 -15.25 -5.25 3.07
C LYS A 155 -14.39 -5.68 1.90
N ILE A 156 -13.38 -6.53 2.13
CA ILE A 156 -12.54 -7.10 1.07
C ILE A 156 -13.42 -7.85 0.06
N SER A 157 -14.28 -8.75 0.54
CA SER A 157 -15.17 -9.53 -0.30
C SER A 157 -16.18 -8.64 -1.06
N TYR A 158 -16.68 -7.59 -0.42
CA TYR A 158 -17.58 -6.65 -1.07
C TYR A 158 -16.88 -5.88 -2.20
N ILE A 159 -15.72 -5.30 -1.94
CA ILE A 159 -14.95 -4.56 -2.95
C ILE A 159 -14.50 -5.48 -4.08
N ARG A 160 -14.07 -6.72 -3.78
CA ARG A 160 -13.72 -7.69 -4.83
C ARG A 160 -14.89 -7.93 -5.79
N ASN A 161 -16.09 -8.12 -5.25
CA ASN A 161 -17.30 -8.28 -6.07
C ASN A 161 -17.63 -7.05 -6.93
N LEU A 162 -17.30 -5.84 -6.49
CA LEU A 162 -17.46 -4.63 -7.28
C LEU A 162 -16.42 -4.55 -8.40
N ILE A 163 -15.15 -4.81 -8.06
CA ILE A 163 -14.05 -4.82 -9.04
C ILE A 163 -14.31 -5.85 -10.14
N ASP A 164 -14.80 -7.06 -9.80
CA ASP A 164 -15.08 -8.12 -10.77
C ASP A 164 -16.23 -7.77 -11.73
N LYS A 165 -17.07 -6.80 -11.38
CA LYS A 165 -18.16 -6.29 -12.23
C LYS A 165 -17.75 -5.02 -12.99
N SER A 166 -16.67 -4.37 -12.61
CA SER A 166 -16.13 -3.18 -13.27
C SER A 166 -15.52 -3.55 -14.63
N SER A 167 -15.48 -2.61 -15.54
CA SER A 167 -14.75 -2.76 -16.81
C SER A 167 -13.25 -2.50 -16.65
N ASN A 168 -12.84 -1.87 -15.54
CA ASN A 168 -11.47 -1.52 -15.24
C ASN A 168 -10.76 -2.63 -14.45
N GLN A 169 -9.44 -2.78 -14.68
CA GLN A 169 -8.61 -3.69 -13.90
C GLN A 169 -8.06 -2.97 -12.67
N VAL A 170 -8.76 -3.14 -11.55
CA VAL A 170 -8.39 -2.52 -10.27
C VAL A 170 -7.80 -3.58 -9.34
N ARG A 171 -6.67 -3.28 -8.71
CA ARG A 171 -6.10 -4.13 -7.66
C ARG A 171 -6.80 -3.89 -6.33
N LEU A 172 -6.89 -4.95 -5.54
CA LEU A 172 -7.40 -4.87 -4.17
C LEU A 172 -6.25 -5.15 -3.19
N GLU A 173 -5.75 -4.08 -2.61
CA GLU A 173 -4.67 -4.11 -1.64
C GLU A 173 -5.21 -4.07 -0.23
N VAL A 174 -4.54 -4.77 0.68
CA VAL A 174 -4.85 -4.77 2.11
C VAL A 174 -3.59 -4.46 2.90
N ASP A 175 -3.68 -3.50 3.82
CA ASP A 175 -2.58 -3.07 4.67
C ASP A 175 -2.98 -3.07 6.15
N GLY A 176 -2.20 -3.79 6.93
CA GLY A 176 -2.27 -3.81 8.38
C GLY A 176 -2.47 -5.20 9.00
N GLY A 177 -1.51 -5.62 9.81
CA GLY A 177 -1.58 -6.84 10.60
C GLY A 177 -1.58 -8.15 9.81
N ILE A 178 -1.21 -8.12 8.52
CA ILE A 178 -1.07 -9.33 7.70
C ILE A 178 0.20 -10.07 8.11
N ASN A 179 0.09 -11.40 8.20
CA ASN A 179 1.17 -12.30 8.60
C ASN A 179 0.93 -13.70 7.98
N PRO A 180 1.88 -14.66 8.15
CA PRO A 180 1.72 -16.00 7.58
C PRO A 180 0.47 -16.77 8.03
N GLU A 181 -0.10 -16.44 9.18
CA GLU A 181 -1.25 -17.14 9.76
C GLU A 181 -2.59 -16.69 9.14
N ASN A 182 -2.66 -15.43 8.66
CA ASN A 182 -3.92 -14.85 8.17
C ASN A 182 -3.90 -14.45 6.68
N ILE A 183 -2.76 -14.43 6.01
CA ILE A 183 -2.67 -13.99 4.61
C ILE A 183 -3.55 -14.81 3.66
N ASN A 184 -3.74 -16.12 3.96
CA ASN A 184 -4.60 -17.00 3.16
C ASN A 184 -6.07 -16.56 3.22
N ILE A 185 -6.60 -16.27 4.41
CA ILE A 185 -8.01 -15.84 4.55
C ILE A 185 -8.24 -14.46 3.92
N VAL A 186 -7.25 -13.55 4.00
CA VAL A 186 -7.30 -12.24 3.34
C VAL A 186 -7.31 -12.43 1.82
N SER A 187 -6.50 -13.36 1.31
CA SER A 187 -6.46 -13.73 -0.11
C SER A 187 -7.77 -14.38 -0.58
N GLU A 188 -8.32 -15.32 0.20
CA GLU A 188 -9.60 -15.97 -0.09
C GLU A 188 -10.77 -14.99 -0.07
N ALA A 189 -10.71 -13.96 0.79
CA ALA A 189 -11.69 -12.88 0.80
C ALA A 189 -11.65 -12.02 -0.48
N GLY A 190 -10.57 -12.08 -1.27
CA GLY A 190 -10.47 -11.45 -2.59
C GLY A 190 -9.34 -10.45 -2.76
N ALA A 191 -8.49 -10.24 -1.76
CA ALA A 191 -7.30 -9.40 -1.92
C ALA A 191 -6.30 -10.03 -2.90
N ASP A 192 -5.63 -9.21 -3.68
CA ASP A 192 -4.60 -9.63 -4.62
C ASP A 192 -3.24 -8.94 -4.39
N THR A 193 -3.20 -7.97 -3.49
CA THR A 193 -1.99 -7.22 -3.10
C THR A 193 -1.94 -7.12 -1.57
N PHE A 194 -0.80 -7.51 -0.98
CA PHE A 194 -0.65 -7.68 0.47
C PHE A 194 0.52 -6.85 0.97
N VAL A 195 0.24 -5.91 1.89
CA VAL A 195 1.26 -5.11 2.57
C VAL A 195 1.67 -5.79 3.87
N LEU A 196 2.97 -6.07 4.02
CA LEU A 196 3.52 -6.71 5.21
C LEU A 196 4.75 -5.93 5.70
N GLY A 197 4.70 -5.45 6.93
CA GLY A 197 5.83 -4.76 7.58
C GLY A 197 6.64 -5.71 8.46
N SER A 198 6.37 -5.69 9.75
CA SER A 198 7.09 -6.46 10.77
C SER A 198 7.10 -7.97 10.54
N ALA A 199 6.08 -8.51 9.88
CA ALA A 199 6.02 -9.94 9.53
C ALA A 199 7.14 -10.36 8.56
N ILE A 200 7.75 -9.43 7.84
CA ILE A 200 8.92 -9.68 6.98
C ILE A 200 10.18 -9.13 7.65
N PHE A 201 10.22 -7.82 7.97
CA PHE A 201 11.46 -7.15 8.41
C PHE A 201 11.95 -7.58 9.80
N ASN A 202 11.11 -8.18 10.65
CA ASN A 202 11.54 -8.72 11.94
C ASN A 202 11.99 -10.19 11.89
N THR A 203 12.20 -10.75 10.70
CA THR A 203 12.68 -12.13 10.51
C THR A 203 14.15 -12.16 10.12
N ASP A 204 14.84 -13.23 10.45
CA ASP A 204 16.27 -13.40 10.14
C ASP A 204 16.52 -13.84 8.68
N ASP A 205 15.47 -14.36 7.99
CA ASP A 205 15.56 -14.91 6.63
C ASP A 205 14.36 -14.46 5.79
N TYR A 206 14.55 -13.38 5.04
CA TYR A 206 13.52 -12.82 4.16
C TYR A 206 13.07 -13.78 3.06
N SER A 207 14.03 -14.57 2.50
CA SER A 207 13.75 -15.50 1.41
C SER A 207 12.81 -16.62 1.86
N ASN A 208 13.08 -17.20 3.01
CA ASN A 208 12.23 -18.25 3.59
C ASN A 208 10.84 -17.67 3.96
N THR A 209 10.83 -16.49 4.57
CA THR A 209 9.58 -15.82 4.97
C THR A 209 8.69 -15.49 3.77
N ILE A 210 9.23 -14.86 2.73
CA ILE A 210 8.48 -14.48 1.52
C ILE A 210 8.02 -15.73 0.75
N SER A 211 8.87 -16.78 0.67
CA SER A 211 8.48 -18.04 0.06
C SER A 211 7.31 -18.72 0.78
N ALA A 212 7.30 -18.71 2.11
CA ALA A 212 6.19 -19.24 2.91
C ALA A 212 4.90 -18.44 2.70
N LEU A 213 4.99 -17.09 2.69
CA LEU A 213 3.85 -16.21 2.39
C LEU A 213 3.29 -16.51 1.00
N ARG A 214 4.16 -16.63 -0.01
CA ARG A 214 3.79 -16.95 -1.40
C ARG A 214 3.03 -18.28 -1.50
N SER A 215 3.49 -19.29 -0.78
CA SER A 215 2.85 -20.61 -0.76
C SER A 215 1.45 -20.57 -0.17
N ASN A 216 1.18 -19.67 0.77
CA ASN A 216 -0.11 -19.53 1.42
C ASN A 216 -1.16 -18.77 0.57
N ILE A 217 -0.73 -18.10 -0.51
CA ILE A 217 -1.61 -17.34 -1.40
C ILE A 217 -1.67 -17.89 -2.84
N SER A 218 -1.03 -19.03 -3.09
CA SER A 218 -0.93 -19.66 -4.44
C SER A 218 -2.27 -20.21 -4.89
#